data_0181adb7dde6da702cf8f803caa26bdb
#
_entry.id   0181adb7dde6da702cf8f803caa26bdb
#
_cell.length_a   1.000
_cell.length_b   1.000
_cell.length_c   1.000
_cell.angle_alpha   90.00
_cell.angle_beta   90.00
_cell.angle_gamma   90.00
#
_symmetry.space_group_name_H-M   'P 1'
#
loop_
_entity.id
_entity.type
_entity.pdbx_description
1 polymer ?
#
loop_
_entity_poly.entity_id
_entity_poly.type
_entity_poly.pdbx_seq_one_letter_code
_entity_poly.pdbx_strand_id
1 'polypeptide(L)'
;MNIDPHQVVKKCKEAKLSSSDKMLRINKGKHSSAIYYGRKALYRWDAKDNSYGVMYTAKDIDTAFAETFGHDVINQKDFAEDKFIGLADLMSHNIWELKANKPLRLLDLTGESLIRLNLDTSFVSDSDYELAQCISAIAYESGYDGIYYQSRAHPRGLAYALFDRTEAALEEACYGALADWSDEFNGRTIDNVLKDQGWYLYDANHDV
;
A
#
# COMPACT_ATOMS: atom_id res chain seq x y z
N MET A 1 12.75 22.13 -6.51
CA MET A 1 11.47 22.74 -6.97
C MET A 1 10.65 23.03 -5.71
N ASN A 2 10.17 24.25 -5.50
CA ASN A 2 9.35 24.54 -4.31
C ASN A 2 7.89 24.18 -4.63
N ILE A 3 7.43 23.02 -4.17
CA ILE A 3 6.09 22.51 -4.40
C ILE A 3 5.20 22.97 -3.24
N ASP A 4 4.15 23.74 -3.55
CA ASP A 4 3.15 24.12 -2.56
C ASP A 4 2.13 22.98 -2.36
N PRO A 5 2.09 22.33 -1.18
CA PRO A 5 1.21 21.20 -0.92
C PRO A 5 -0.28 21.58 -1.00
N HIS A 6 -0.66 22.83 -0.69
CA HIS A 6 -2.05 23.28 -0.87
C HIS A 6 -2.47 23.30 -2.34
N GLN A 7 -1.56 23.70 -3.23
CA GLN A 7 -1.84 23.67 -4.67
C GLN A 7 -1.94 22.25 -5.21
N VAL A 8 -1.17 21.31 -4.64
CA VAL A 8 -1.29 19.89 -4.97
C VAL A 8 -2.70 19.39 -4.66
N VAL A 9 -3.16 19.54 -3.43
CA VAL A 9 -4.50 19.06 -3.01
C VAL A 9 -5.61 19.75 -3.81
N LYS A 10 -5.47 21.06 -4.08
CA LYS A 10 -6.47 21.83 -4.84
C LYS A 10 -6.59 21.42 -6.31
N LYS A 11 -5.50 21.02 -6.95
CA LYS A 11 -5.44 20.75 -8.41
C LYS A 11 -5.51 19.27 -8.77
N CYS A 12 -5.22 18.38 -7.83
CA CYS A 12 -5.36 16.94 -8.05
C CYS A 12 -6.81 16.56 -8.35
N LYS A 13 -6.96 15.48 -9.08
CA LYS A 13 -8.26 14.85 -9.25
C LYS A 13 -8.72 14.22 -7.93
N GLU A 14 -10.00 14.02 -7.84
CA GLU A 14 -10.61 13.14 -6.86
C GLU A 14 -10.76 11.75 -7.46
N ALA A 15 -10.28 10.72 -6.77
CA ALA A 15 -10.60 9.33 -7.07
C ALA A 15 -11.72 8.87 -6.14
N LYS A 16 -12.54 7.95 -6.65
CA LYS A 16 -13.64 7.36 -5.90
C LYS A 16 -13.39 5.86 -5.75
N LEU A 17 -13.23 5.40 -4.53
CA LEU A 17 -13.22 3.97 -4.23
C LEU A 17 -14.69 3.56 -3.99
N SER A 18 -15.22 2.74 -4.88
CA SER A 18 -16.63 2.30 -4.78
C SER A 18 -16.75 1.13 -3.78
N SER A 19 -17.98 0.85 -3.35
CA SER A 19 -18.25 -0.31 -2.47
C SER A 19 -18.05 -1.66 -3.15
N SER A 20 -17.90 -1.70 -4.48
CA SER A 20 -17.56 -2.90 -5.23
C SER A 20 -16.04 -3.12 -5.37
N ASP A 21 -15.24 -2.09 -5.09
CA ASP A 21 -13.79 -2.18 -5.22
C ASP A 21 -13.21 -2.97 -4.05
N LYS A 22 -12.29 -3.85 -4.38
CA LYS A 22 -11.55 -4.65 -3.42
C LYS A 22 -10.19 -4.02 -3.15
N MET A 23 -9.77 -4.10 -1.91
CA MET A 23 -8.42 -3.75 -1.47
C MET A 23 -7.81 -4.96 -0.80
N LEU A 24 -6.52 -5.17 -0.98
CA LEU A 24 -5.79 -6.26 -0.34
C LEU A 24 -4.79 -5.71 0.68
N ARG A 25 -4.63 -6.44 1.77
CA ARG A 25 -3.62 -6.16 2.79
C ARG A 25 -2.99 -7.45 3.28
N ILE A 26 -1.67 -7.43 3.42
CA ILE A 26 -0.90 -8.50 4.04
C ILE A 26 -0.44 -8.01 5.40
N ASN A 27 -0.65 -8.81 6.44
CA ASN A 27 -0.16 -8.53 7.78
C ASN A 27 0.30 -9.81 8.49
N LYS A 28 1.04 -9.65 9.59
CA LYS A 28 1.47 -10.80 10.42
C LYS A 28 0.25 -11.53 10.97
N GLY A 29 0.24 -12.85 10.88
CA GLY A 29 -0.87 -13.73 11.24
C GLY A 29 -1.29 -13.68 12.72
N LYS A 30 -0.46 -13.08 13.58
CA LYS A 30 -0.82 -12.81 14.99
C LYS A 30 -1.90 -11.74 15.17
N HIS A 31 -2.19 -10.96 14.13
CA HIS A 31 -3.23 -9.94 14.16
C HIS A 31 -4.57 -10.54 13.74
N SER A 32 -5.59 -10.32 14.55
CA SER A 32 -6.96 -10.81 14.31
C SER A 32 -7.76 -9.93 13.35
N SER A 33 -7.21 -8.79 12.93
CA SER A 33 -7.84 -7.83 12.04
C SER A 33 -6.81 -7.19 11.12
N ALA A 34 -7.21 -6.85 9.91
CA ALA A 34 -6.45 -6.01 9.00
C ALA A 34 -6.75 -4.52 9.20
N ILE A 35 -7.87 -4.17 9.83
CA ILE A 35 -8.24 -2.77 10.07
C ILE A 35 -7.43 -2.23 11.24
N TYR A 36 -6.32 -1.58 10.90
CA TYR A 36 -5.43 -0.94 11.87
C TYR A 36 -4.79 0.31 11.26
N TYR A 37 -4.96 1.43 11.94
CA TYR A 37 -4.43 2.73 11.53
C TYR A 37 -3.21 3.09 12.37
N GLY A 38 -2.02 3.08 11.74
CA GLY A 38 -0.77 3.49 12.38
C GLY A 38 -0.74 4.99 12.68
N ARG A 39 -0.11 5.38 13.83
CA ARG A 39 0.04 6.78 14.27
C ARG A 39 1.48 7.06 14.72
N LYS A 40 2.48 6.61 13.95
CA LYS A 40 3.89 6.72 14.39
C LYS A 40 4.74 7.65 13.51
N ALA A 41 4.17 8.33 12.55
CA ALA A 41 4.86 9.21 11.60
C ALA A 41 6.06 8.53 10.88
N LEU A 42 5.97 7.21 10.63
CA LEU A 42 7.05 6.42 10.05
C LEU A 42 6.98 6.32 8.53
N TYR A 43 5.79 6.46 7.97
CA TYR A 43 5.53 6.22 6.56
C TYR A 43 5.13 7.48 5.83
N ARG A 44 5.15 7.41 4.52
CA ARG A 44 4.99 8.52 3.58
C ARG A 44 3.75 9.39 3.83
N TRP A 45 2.62 8.76 4.10
CA TRP A 45 1.33 9.46 4.24
C TRP A 45 0.88 9.59 5.70
N ASP A 46 1.73 9.20 6.65
CA ASP A 46 1.41 9.31 8.09
C ASP A 46 1.32 10.77 8.53
N ALA A 47 0.50 11.03 9.53
CA ALA A 47 0.47 12.33 10.19
C ALA A 47 1.80 12.59 10.91
N LYS A 48 2.48 13.70 10.59
CA LYS A 48 3.76 14.08 11.21
C LYS A 48 3.65 14.28 12.72
N ASP A 49 2.48 14.73 13.18
CA ASP A 49 2.14 15.03 14.56
C ASP A 49 1.30 13.92 15.25
N ASN A 50 1.09 12.80 14.58
CA ASN A 50 0.26 11.68 15.03
C ASN A 50 -1.24 12.04 15.27
N SER A 51 -1.74 13.13 14.70
CA SER A 51 -3.10 13.61 14.89
C SER A 51 -4.18 12.69 14.30
N TYR A 52 -3.85 11.96 13.22
CA TYR A 52 -4.72 10.94 12.63
C TYR A 52 -3.92 9.66 12.34
N GLY A 53 -4.64 8.55 12.20
CA GLY A 53 -4.06 7.27 11.83
C GLY A 53 -4.19 7.00 10.34
N VAL A 54 -3.24 6.23 9.79
CA VAL A 54 -3.23 5.83 8.37
C VAL A 54 -3.11 4.31 8.24
N MET A 55 -3.94 3.73 7.39
CA MET A 55 -3.91 2.33 7.01
C MET A 55 -3.52 2.21 5.53
N TYR A 56 -2.53 1.38 5.25
CA TYR A 56 -2.05 1.12 3.90
C TYR A 56 -2.65 -0.16 3.35
N THR A 57 -3.21 -0.10 2.13
CA THR A 57 -3.76 -1.23 1.40
C THR A 57 -3.37 -1.15 -0.07
N ALA A 58 -3.50 -2.23 -0.80
CA ALA A 58 -3.14 -2.30 -2.21
C ALA A 58 -4.35 -2.68 -3.08
N LYS A 59 -4.29 -2.35 -4.36
CA LYS A 59 -5.33 -2.69 -5.32
C LYS A 59 -5.29 -4.17 -5.73
N ASP A 60 -4.12 -4.78 -5.70
CA ASP A 60 -3.86 -6.15 -6.15
C ASP A 60 -2.80 -6.82 -5.26
N ILE A 61 -2.67 -8.15 -5.43
CA ILE A 61 -1.74 -8.95 -4.62
C ILE A 61 -0.28 -8.62 -4.90
N ASP A 62 0.07 -8.32 -6.14
CA ASP A 62 1.44 -7.99 -6.51
C ASP A 62 1.92 -6.74 -5.78
N THR A 63 1.04 -5.73 -5.73
CA THR A 63 1.29 -4.49 -5.01
C THR A 63 1.31 -4.71 -3.49
N ALA A 64 0.36 -5.50 -2.95
CA ALA A 64 0.32 -5.81 -1.52
C ALA A 64 1.59 -6.55 -1.07
N PHE A 65 2.06 -7.50 -1.88
CA PHE A 65 3.29 -8.24 -1.62
C PHE A 65 4.51 -7.32 -1.65
N ALA A 66 4.65 -6.52 -2.71
CA ALA A 66 5.77 -5.59 -2.84
C ALA A 66 5.81 -4.54 -1.72
N GLU A 67 4.67 -3.99 -1.31
CA GLU A 67 4.58 -3.04 -0.18
C GLU A 67 4.92 -3.70 1.15
N THR A 68 4.71 -5.01 1.30
CA THR A 68 5.01 -5.73 2.55
C THR A 68 6.46 -6.17 2.63
N PHE A 69 7.03 -6.73 1.55
CA PHE A 69 8.35 -7.37 1.56
C PHE A 69 9.40 -6.62 0.73
N GLY A 70 8.97 -5.74 -0.19
CA GLY A 70 9.87 -5.06 -1.10
C GLY A 70 10.61 -3.85 -0.51
N HIS A 71 10.15 -3.28 0.60
CA HIS A 71 10.75 -2.09 1.19
C HIS A 71 12.22 -2.28 1.60
N ASP A 72 12.54 -3.42 2.20
CA ASP A 72 13.90 -3.70 2.67
C ASP A 72 14.84 -3.91 1.49
N VAL A 73 14.35 -4.51 0.41
CA VAL A 73 15.12 -4.76 -0.82
C VAL A 73 15.40 -3.47 -1.60
N ILE A 74 14.42 -2.57 -1.70
CA ILE A 74 14.59 -1.30 -2.44
C ILE A 74 15.59 -0.37 -1.75
N ASN A 75 15.72 -0.49 -0.43
CA ASN A 75 16.66 0.31 0.35
C ASN A 75 18.08 -0.28 0.37
N GLN A 76 18.27 -1.53 -0.08
CA GLN A 76 19.58 -2.12 -0.29
C GLN A 76 20.23 -1.53 -1.55
N LYS A 77 21.45 -1.04 -1.42
CA LYS A 77 22.17 -0.37 -2.52
C LYS A 77 22.83 -1.32 -3.51
N ASP A 78 22.81 -2.62 -3.21
CA ASP A 78 23.49 -3.62 -4.02
C ASP A 78 22.52 -4.11 -5.10
N PHE A 79 22.82 -3.72 -6.35
CA PHE A 79 22.11 -4.17 -7.54
C PHE A 79 22.41 -5.65 -7.78
N ALA A 80 21.36 -6.41 -8.06
CA ALA A 80 21.45 -7.79 -8.60
C ALA A 80 21.74 -8.91 -7.60
N GLU A 81 21.48 -8.74 -6.31
CA GLU A 81 21.36 -9.93 -5.45
C GLU A 81 19.98 -10.58 -5.64
N ASP A 82 19.98 -11.90 -5.69
CA ASP A 82 18.74 -12.67 -5.71
C ASP A 82 17.92 -12.39 -4.44
N LYS A 83 16.61 -12.18 -4.63
CA LYS A 83 15.69 -11.92 -3.53
C LYS A 83 15.17 -13.24 -2.99
N PHE A 84 15.36 -13.48 -1.72
CA PHE A 84 14.90 -14.70 -1.06
C PHE A 84 13.82 -14.41 -0.03
N ILE A 85 12.84 -15.31 0.07
CA ILE A 85 11.82 -15.28 1.10
C ILE A 85 11.64 -16.69 1.68
N GLY A 86 11.58 -16.79 3.00
CA GLY A 86 11.36 -18.07 3.68
C GLY A 86 9.90 -18.51 3.59
N LEU A 87 9.66 -19.80 3.42
CA LEU A 87 8.32 -20.37 3.53
C LEU A 87 7.66 -20.01 4.87
N ALA A 88 8.44 -20.03 5.97
CA ALA A 88 7.98 -19.63 7.29
C ALA A 88 7.50 -18.17 7.35
N ASP A 89 8.12 -17.26 6.59
CA ASP A 89 7.66 -15.87 6.51
C ASP A 89 6.30 -15.77 5.81
N LEU A 90 6.12 -16.48 4.69
CA LEU A 90 4.82 -16.53 4.01
C LEU A 90 3.73 -17.13 4.89
N MET A 91 4.04 -18.24 5.60
CA MET A 91 3.12 -18.90 6.54
C MET A 91 2.78 -18.02 7.74
N SER A 92 3.68 -17.13 8.15
CA SER A 92 3.48 -16.21 9.28
C SER A 92 2.64 -14.98 8.96
N HIS A 93 2.30 -14.76 7.69
CA HIS A 93 1.49 -13.63 7.23
C HIS A 93 0.14 -14.10 6.71
N ASN A 94 -0.90 -13.32 7.00
CA ASN A 94 -2.24 -13.50 6.45
C ASN A 94 -2.51 -12.46 5.37
N ILE A 95 -3.31 -12.86 4.41
CA ILE A 95 -3.87 -11.95 3.41
C ILE A 95 -5.34 -11.67 3.71
N TRP A 96 -5.72 -10.42 3.55
CA TRP A 96 -7.04 -9.89 3.84
C TRP A 96 -7.59 -9.14 2.63
N GLU A 97 -8.87 -9.34 2.36
CA GLU A 97 -9.65 -8.49 1.48
C GLU A 97 -10.43 -7.48 2.34
N LEU A 98 -10.37 -6.22 1.94
CA LEU A 98 -11.15 -5.14 2.52
C LEU A 98 -12.08 -4.54 1.47
N LYS A 99 -13.27 -4.16 1.89
CA LYS A 99 -14.26 -3.41 1.09
C LYS A 99 -14.80 -2.25 1.88
N ALA A 100 -15.13 -1.18 1.17
CA ALA A 100 -15.88 -0.08 1.76
C ALA A 100 -17.38 -0.35 1.64
N ASN A 101 -18.17 -0.15 2.70
CA ASN A 101 -19.64 -0.26 2.67
C ASN A 101 -20.32 1.00 2.10
N LYS A 102 -19.55 2.03 1.81
CA LYS A 102 -19.96 3.27 1.11
C LYS A 102 -18.81 3.78 0.26
N PRO A 103 -19.08 4.59 -0.80
CA PRO A 103 -18.00 5.18 -1.58
C PRO A 103 -17.08 6.06 -0.71
N LEU A 104 -15.76 5.89 -0.88
CA LEU A 104 -14.74 6.71 -0.24
C LEU A 104 -14.17 7.73 -1.24
N ARG A 105 -13.90 8.93 -0.75
CA ARG A 105 -13.38 10.06 -1.49
C ARG A 105 -11.87 10.16 -1.28
N LEU A 106 -11.08 9.91 -2.31
CA LEU A 106 -9.62 9.85 -2.22
C LEU A 106 -8.96 10.98 -3.02
N LEU A 107 -7.88 11.55 -2.49
CA LEU A 107 -7.00 12.41 -3.26
C LEU A 107 -6.20 11.55 -4.25
N ASP A 108 -6.33 11.82 -5.55
CA ASP A 108 -5.64 11.06 -6.60
C ASP A 108 -4.25 11.62 -6.85
N LEU A 109 -3.22 10.91 -6.41
CA LEU A 109 -1.80 11.18 -6.66
C LEU A 109 -1.19 10.16 -7.64
N THR A 110 -1.98 9.71 -8.62
CA THR A 110 -1.50 8.87 -9.72
C THR A 110 -1.08 9.68 -10.95
N GLY A 111 -0.56 9.00 -11.98
CA GLY A 111 0.08 9.61 -13.14
C GLY A 111 -0.64 10.80 -13.78
N GLU A 112 -1.98 10.74 -13.99
CA GLU A 112 -2.71 11.83 -14.62
C GLU A 112 -2.78 13.10 -13.75
N SER A 113 -2.94 12.93 -12.44
CA SER A 113 -2.92 14.05 -11.50
C SER A 113 -1.54 14.69 -11.42
N LEU A 114 -0.49 13.88 -11.41
CA LEU A 114 0.90 14.37 -11.40
C LEU A 114 1.23 15.13 -12.69
N ILE A 115 0.81 14.64 -13.86
CA ILE A 115 0.98 15.37 -15.14
C ILE A 115 0.34 16.75 -15.09
N ARG A 116 -0.86 16.89 -14.53
CA ARG A 116 -1.55 18.18 -14.39
C ARG A 116 -0.80 19.20 -13.52
N LEU A 117 0.01 18.69 -12.60
CA LEU A 117 0.84 19.49 -11.70
C LEU A 117 2.24 19.74 -12.26
N ASN A 118 2.58 19.21 -13.44
CA ASN A 118 3.94 19.14 -13.98
C ASN A 118 4.92 18.47 -13.00
N LEU A 119 4.43 17.46 -12.27
CA LEU A 119 5.22 16.61 -11.37
C LEU A 119 5.47 15.27 -12.03
N ASP A 120 6.62 14.70 -11.78
CA ASP A 120 6.93 13.32 -12.13
C ASP A 120 6.73 12.37 -10.95
N THR A 121 6.97 11.09 -11.17
CA THR A 121 6.81 10.07 -10.15
C THR A 121 7.85 10.14 -9.03
N SER A 122 8.95 10.89 -9.21
CA SER A 122 9.96 11.10 -8.16
C SER A 122 9.35 11.78 -6.93
N PHE A 123 8.39 12.68 -7.16
CA PHE A 123 7.63 13.34 -6.12
C PHE A 123 6.98 12.36 -5.11
N VAL A 124 6.43 11.25 -5.58
CA VAL A 124 5.82 10.21 -4.72
C VAL A 124 6.79 9.12 -4.34
N SER A 125 8.01 9.07 -4.90
CA SER A 125 9.02 8.06 -4.63
C SER A 125 10.19 8.57 -3.80
N ASP A 126 10.26 9.86 -3.47
CA ASP A 126 11.31 10.43 -2.62
C ASP A 126 11.35 9.74 -1.25
N SER A 127 12.55 9.58 -0.72
CA SER A 127 12.79 9.07 0.64
C SER A 127 12.51 10.11 1.72
N ASP A 128 12.49 11.40 1.37
CA ASP A 128 12.03 12.47 2.26
C ASP A 128 10.50 12.56 2.24
N TYR A 129 9.89 12.19 3.34
CA TYR A 129 8.43 12.16 3.46
C TYR A 129 7.81 13.49 3.88
N GLU A 130 8.61 14.53 4.11
CA GLU A 130 8.09 15.79 4.67
C GLU A 130 6.99 16.41 3.81
N LEU A 131 7.22 16.52 2.50
CA LEU A 131 6.22 17.06 1.57
C LEU A 131 4.99 16.15 1.45
N ALA A 132 5.19 14.82 1.40
CA ALA A 132 4.10 13.86 1.33
C ALA A 132 3.22 13.92 2.59
N GLN A 133 3.82 14.01 3.77
CA GLN A 133 3.10 14.17 5.04
C GLN A 133 2.35 15.50 5.11
N CYS A 134 2.91 16.60 4.60
CA CYS A 134 2.19 17.86 4.48
C CYS A 134 0.95 17.74 3.57
N ILE A 135 1.07 17.09 2.42
CA ILE A 135 -0.06 16.85 1.51
C ILE A 135 -1.11 15.97 2.18
N SER A 136 -0.69 14.93 2.88
CA SER A 136 -1.57 14.04 3.63
C SER A 136 -2.37 14.81 4.68
N ALA A 137 -1.74 15.69 5.45
CA ALA A 137 -2.41 16.52 6.44
C ALA A 137 -3.47 17.43 5.81
N ILE A 138 -3.12 18.13 4.72
CA ILE A 138 -4.07 19.01 4.01
C ILE A 138 -5.23 18.19 3.41
N ALA A 139 -4.96 17.00 2.85
CA ALA A 139 -5.99 16.10 2.35
C ALA A 139 -6.94 15.66 3.47
N TYR A 140 -6.38 15.28 4.64
CA TYR A 140 -7.16 14.94 5.81
C TYR A 140 -8.06 16.10 6.25
N GLU A 141 -7.52 17.32 6.41
CA GLU A 141 -8.27 18.53 6.78
C GLU A 141 -9.33 18.90 5.73
N SER A 142 -9.07 18.64 4.45
CA SER A 142 -10.00 18.90 3.33
C SER A 142 -11.12 17.84 3.25
N GLY A 143 -11.20 16.89 4.17
CA GLY A 143 -12.28 15.92 4.28
C GLY A 143 -12.13 14.73 3.31
N TYR A 144 -10.95 14.49 2.74
CA TYR A 144 -10.70 13.25 2.04
C TYR A 144 -10.69 12.06 3.01
N ASP A 145 -11.06 10.90 2.52
CA ASP A 145 -11.05 9.62 3.24
C ASP A 145 -9.69 8.94 3.16
N GLY A 146 -8.83 9.39 2.26
CA GLY A 146 -7.49 8.86 2.05
C GLY A 146 -6.84 9.39 0.77
N ILE A 147 -5.74 8.73 0.41
CA ILE A 147 -4.92 9.04 -0.77
C ILE A 147 -4.84 7.79 -1.65
N TYR A 148 -5.01 7.97 -2.95
CA TYR A 148 -4.78 6.96 -3.98
C TYR A 148 -3.48 7.28 -4.70
N TYR A 149 -2.52 6.38 -4.71
CA TYR A 149 -1.18 6.67 -5.17
C TYR A 149 -0.52 5.48 -5.88
N GLN A 150 0.54 5.76 -6.62
CA GLN A 150 1.39 4.74 -7.22
C GLN A 150 2.39 4.20 -6.19
N SER A 151 2.46 2.88 -6.07
CA SER A 151 3.41 2.21 -5.18
C SER A 151 4.85 2.48 -5.60
N ARG A 152 5.72 2.73 -4.62
CA ARG A 152 7.17 2.80 -4.86
C ARG A 152 7.76 1.40 -5.02
N ALA A 153 7.26 0.44 -4.26
CA ALA A 153 7.75 -0.92 -4.26
C ALA A 153 7.34 -1.72 -5.51
N HIS A 154 6.20 -1.32 -6.12
CA HIS A 154 5.69 -1.91 -7.36
C HIS A 154 5.36 -0.80 -8.35
N PRO A 155 6.25 -0.41 -9.28
CA PRO A 155 6.09 0.77 -10.13
C PRO A 155 4.85 0.81 -11.02
N ARG A 156 4.20 -0.32 -11.26
CA ARG A 156 2.91 -0.41 -11.96
C ARG A 156 1.73 -0.54 -11.00
N GLY A 157 2.00 -0.75 -9.72
CA GLY A 157 1.01 -1.00 -8.69
C GLY A 157 0.39 0.26 -8.14
N LEU A 158 -0.85 0.14 -7.72
CA LEU A 158 -1.64 1.21 -7.13
C LEU A 158 -2.02 0.82 -5.70
N ALA A 159 -1.92 1.78 -4.81
CA ALA A 159 -2.15 1.59 -3.39
C ALA A 159 -3.02 2.72 -2.80
N TYR A 160 -3.54 2.46 -1.62
CA TYR A 160 -4.38 3.38 -0.87
C TYR A 160 -3.78 3.62 0.52
N ALA A 161 -3.74 4.87 0.93
CA ALA A 161 -3.48 5.28 2.30
C ALA A 161 -4.81 5.82 2.86
N LEU A 162 -5.53 5.00 3.60
CA LEU A 162 -6.84 5.35 4.15
C LEU A 162 -6.67 5.99 5.52
N PHE A 163 -7.42 7.05 5.77
CA PHE A 163 -7.44 7.74 7.05
C PHE A 163 -8.39 7.07 8.03
N ASP A 164 -8.12 7.17 9.33
CA ASP A 164 -8.85 6.51 10.41
C ASP A 164 -10.35 6.85 10.49
N ARG A 165 -10.78 7.96 9.89
CA ARG A 165 -12.20 8.28 9.73
C ARG A 165 -12.98 7.25 8.90
N THR A 166 -12.29 6.38 8.16
CA THR A 166 -12.90 5.33 7.34
C THR A 166 -13.17 4.03 8.11
N GLU A 167 -12.72 3.90 9.36
CA GLU A 167 -12.81 2.65 10.13
C GLU A 167 -14.21 2.03 10.13
N ALA A 168 -15.22 2.81 10.46
CA ALA A 168 -16.62 2.34 10.48
C ALA A 168 -17.23 2.07 9.09
N ALA A 169 -16.51 2.44 8.02
CA ALA A 169 -16.93 2.22 6.64
C ALA A 169 -16.28 1.01 5.98
N LEU A 170 -15.45 0.25 6.71
CA LEU A 170 -14.72 -0.88 6.16
C LEU A 170 -15.24 -2.20 6.70
N GLU A 171 -15.27 -3.19 5.80
CA GLU A 171 -15.49 -4.60 6.07
C GLU A 171 -14.23 -5.37 5.66
N GLU A 172 -13.92 -6.45 6.38
CA GLU A 172 -12.76 -7.27 6.11
C GLU A 172 -13.09 -8.76 6.07
N ALA A 173 -12.35 -9.50 5.24
CA ALA A 173 -12.38 -10.95 5.18
C ALA A 173 -10.94 -11.49 5.12
N CYS A 174 -10.63 -12.45 5.99
CA CYS A 174 -9.33 -13.12 5.99
C CYS A 174 -9.37 -14.30 5.03
N TYR A 175 -8.40 -14.38 4.12
CA TYR A 175 -8.22 -15.53 3.23
C TYR A 175 -7.26 -16.58 3.80
N GLY A 176 -6.70 -16.38 4.99
CA GLY A 176 -5.75 -17.30 5.61
C GLY A 176 -4.29 -16.96 5.33
N ALA A 177 -3.42 -17.96 5.44
CA ALA A 177 -1.99 -17.79 5.26
C ALA A 177 -1.64 -17.35 3.82
N LEU A 178 -0.70 -16.43 3.72
CA LEU A 178 -0.25 -15.91 2.41
C LEU A 178 0.36 -17.03 1.54
N ALA A 179 1.02 -18.01 2.16
CA ALA A 179 1.60 -19.15 1.45
C ALA A 179 0.57 -19.98 0.65
N ASP A 180 -0.68 -20.05 1.15
CA ASP A 180 -1.76 -20.83 0.56
C ASP A 180 -2.66 -20.00 -0.37
N TRP A 181 -2.36 -18.71 -0.55
CA TRP A 181 -3.22 -17.83 -1.30
C TRP A 181 -3.28 -18.15 -2.79
N SER A 182 -4.51 -18.19 -3.30
CA SER A 182 -4.79 -18.26 -4.73
C SER A 182 -6.03 -17.41 -5.07
N ASP A 183 -6.02 -16.81 -6.25
CA ASP A 183 -7.17 -16.11 -6.79
C ASP A 183 -8.06 -17.10 -7.54
N GLU A 184 -9.27 -17.33 -7.01
CA GLU A 184 -10.24 -18.26 -7.58
C GLU A 184 -10.73 -17.88 -8.98
N PHE A 185 -10.65 -16.61 -9.37
CA PHE A 185 -11.16 -16.12 -10.65
C PHE A 185 -10.17 -16.29 -11.80
N ASN A 186 -8.87 -16.10 -11.53
CA ASN A 186 -7.84 -16.15 -12.58
C ASN A 186 -6.76 -17.22 -12.33
N GLY A 187 -6.85 -17.96 -11.22
CA GLY A 187 -5.92 -19.02 -10.84
C GLY A 187 -4.51 -18.50 -10.47
N ARG A 188 -4.33 -17.20 -10.21
CA ARG A 188 -3.05 -16.65 -9.78
C ARG A 188 -2.74 -17.09 -8.35
N THR A 189 -1.53 -17.53 -8.11
CA THR A 189 -1.03 -18.01 -6.81
C THR A 189 0.08 -17.12 -6.29
N ILE A 190 0.46 -17.31 -5.02
CA ILE A 190 1.63 -16.62 -4.47
C ILE A 190 2.91 -16.98 -5.22
N ASP A 191 3.04 -18.20 -5.73
CA ASP A 191 4.20 -18.63 -6.54
C ASP A 191 4.32 -17.80 -7.82
N ASN A 192 3.19 -17.44 -8.45
CA ASN A 192 3.20 -16.55 -9.61
C ASN A 192 3.69 -15.15 -9.23
N VAL A 193 3.28 -14.63 -8.06
CA VAL A 193 3.72 -13.33 -7.56
C VAL A 193 5.24 -13.33 -7.30
N LEU A 194 5.74 -14.37 -6.63
CA LEU A 194 7.16 -14.53 -6.35
C LEU A 194 7.98 -14.55 -7.65
N LYS A 195 7.58 -15.40 -8.60
CA LYS A 195 8.25 -15.54 -9.89
C LYS A 195 8.28 -14.23 -10.67
N ASP A 196 7.13 -13.55 -10.79
CA ASP A 196 7.02 -12.32 -11.59
C ASP A 196 7.80 -11.15 -10.98
N GLN A 197 7.99 -11.16 -9.66
CA GLN A 197 8.76 -10.16 -8.93
C GLN A 197 10.21 -10.60 -8.66
N GLY A 198 10.64 -11.77 -9.16
CA GLY A 198 12.01 -12.26 -9.05
C GLY A 198 12.41 -12.66 -7.62
N TRP A 199 11.50 -13.26 -6.88
CA TRP A 199 11.77 -13.81 -5.56
C TRP A 199 11.95 -15.32 -5.62
N TYR A 200 12.90 -15.83 -4.85
CA TYR A 200 13.15 -17.25 -4.66
C TYR A 200 12.63 -17.68 -3.28
N LEU A 201 11.78 -18.72 -3.29
CA LEU A 201 11.29 -19.33 -2.06
C LEU A 201 12.34 -20.32 -1.54
N TYR A 202 12.68 -20.24 -0.26
CA TYR A 202 13.48 -21.26 0.41
C TYR A 202 12.73 -21.85 1.62
N ASP A 203 12.94 -23.13 1.85
CA ASP A 203 12.45 -23.83 3.05
C ASP A 203 13.64 -24.30 3.86
N ALA A 204 13.87 -23.64 5.01
CA ALA A 204 14.98 -23.96 5.90
C ALA A 204 14.89 -25.39 6.48
N ASN A 205 13.78 -26.09 6.32
CA ASN A 205 13.60 -27.46 6.80
C ASN A 205 13.96 -28.54 5.76
N HIS A 206 14.25 -28.14 4.50
CA HIS A 206 14.56 -29.07 3.40
C HIS A 206 16.02 -29.00 2.92
N ASP A 207 16.83 -28.09 3.43
CA ASP A 207 18.26 -27.95 3.07
C ASP A 207 19.17 -28.68 4.05
N VAL A 208 18.90 -29.98 4.35
CA VAL A 208 19.80 -30.88 5.09
C VAL A 208 20.06 -32.14 4.29
#